data_2cd435e4d57ee86acfbdd682075fe8c9
#
_entry.id   2cd435e4d57ee86acfbdd682075fe8c9
#
_cell.length_a   1.000
_cell.length_b   1.000
_cell.length_c   1.000
_cell.angle_alpha   90.00
_cell.angle_beta   90.00
_cell.angle_gamma   90.00
#
_symmetry.space_group_name_H-M   'P 1'
#
loop_
_entity.id
_entity.type
_entity.pdbx_description
1 polymer ?
#
loop_
_entity_poly.entity_id
_entity_poly.type
_entity_poly.pdbx_seq_one_letter_code
_entity_poly.pdbx_strand_id
1 'polypeptide(L)' 'MDLSAGQLMALKNLARKQAGETVDWINIADARFLTELGFAERGREGWNITAAGAAALVAMASEEDAGKA' A
#
# COMPACT_ATOMS: atom_id res chain seq x y z
N MET A 1 9.94 5.34 -7.99
CA MET A 1 9.89 3.96 -7.47
C MET A 1 8.70 3.24 -8.09
N ASP A 2 8.95 2.08 -8.64
CA ASP A 2 7.91 1.33 -9.35
C ASP A 2 7.50 0.09 -8.58
N LEU A 3 6.24 0.05 -8.22
CA LEU A 3 5.63 -1.15 -7.65
C LEU A 3 4.95 -1.93 -8.76
N SER A 4 4.93 -3.25 -8.65
CA SER A 4 4.13 -4.07 -9.54
C SER A 4 2.64 -3.79 -9.27
N ALA A 5 1.78 -4.20 -10.21
CA ALA A 5 0.33 -4.04 -10.04
C ALA A 5 -0.15 -4.71 -8.75
N GLY A 6 0.36 -5.90 -8.43
CA GLY A 6 0.00 -6.59 -7.20
C GLY A 6 0.48 -5.86 -5.94
N GLN A 7 1.70 -5.35 -5.97
CA GLN A 7 2.25 -4.59 -4.85
C GLN A 7 1.48 -3.30 -4.61
N LEU A 8 1.15 -2.59 -5.68
CA LEU A 8 0.36 -1.37 -5.58
C LEU A 8 -1.04 -1.66 -5.03
N MET A 9 -1.66 -2.74 -5.50
CA MET A 9 -2.97 -3.17 -4.99
C MET A 9 -2.90 -3.48 -3.50
N ALA A 10 -1.85 -4.17 -3.05
CA ALA A 10 -1.67 -4.48 -1.64
C ALA A 10 -1.53 -3.19 -0.82
N LEU A 11 -0.77 -2.22 -1.31
CA LEU A 11 -0.60 -0.95 -0.63
C LEU A 11 -1.92 -0.18 -0.53
N LYS A 12 -2.71 -0.16 -1.60
CA LYS A 12 -4.04 0.46 -1.60
C LYS A 12 -4.96 -0.22 -0.59
N ASN A 13 -4.91 -1.55 -0.51
CA ASN A 13 -5.73 -2.30 0.44
C ASN A 13 -5.32 -2.02 1.88
N LEU A 14 -4.03 -1.87 2.14
CA LEU A 14 -3.56 -1.47 3.48
C LEU A 14 -4.08 -0.08 3.85
N ALA A 15 -4.11 0.84 2.91
CA ALA A 15 -4.66 2.18 3.14
C ALA A 15 -6.14 2.12 3.46
N ARG A 16 -6.90 1.30 2.74
CA ARG A 16 -8.32 1.09 3.01
C ARG A 16 -8.55 0.50 4.39
N LYS A 17 -7.75 -0.48 4.76
CA LYS A 17 -7.82 -1.10 6.07
C LYS A 17 -7.60 -0.06 7.18
N GLN A 18 -6.64 0.82 7.02
CA GLN A 18 -6.36 1.88 7.97
C GLN A 18 -7.54 2.85 8.09
N ALA A 19 -8.24 3.10 6.99
CA ALA A 19 -9.40 3.97 6.96
C ALA A 19 -10.66 3.32 7.56
N GLY A 20 -10.56 2.06 7.97
CA GLY A 20 -11.69 1.33 8.56
C GLY A 20 -12.54 0.56 7.56
N GLU A 21 -12.12 0.52 6.30
CA GLU A 21 -12.85 -0.24 5.28
C GLU A 21 -12.50 -1.72 5.35
N THR A 22 -13.43 -2.55 4.96
CA THR A 22 -13.21 -3.99 4.86
C THR A 22 -12.42 -4.28 3.60
N VAL A 23 -11.35 -5.03 3.74
CA VAL A 23 -10.57 -5.52 2.58
C VAL A 23 -10.60 -7.04 2.59
N ASP A 24 -10.78 -7.62 1.41
CA ASP A 24 -10.96 -9.05 1.30
C ASP A 24 -9.65 -9.83 1.55
N TRP A 25 -8.56 -9.36 1.00
CA TRP A 25 -7.35 -10.14 1.05
C TRP A 25 -6.13 -9.32 0.63
N ILE A 26 -5.02 -9.60 1.28
CA ILE A 26 -3.73 -9.00 0.93
C ILE A 26 -2.73 -10.13 0.71
N ASN A 27 -2.07 -10.13 -0.45
CA ASN A 27 -1.07 -11.13 -0.77
C ASN A 27 0.11 -11.00 0.20
N ILE A 28 0.45 -12.11 0.86
CA ILE A 28 1.51 -12.11 1.88
C ILE A 28 2.86 -11.71 1.27
N ALA A 29 3.19 -12.20 0.10
CA ALA A 29 4.44 -11.87 -0.57
C ALA A 29 4.54 -10.37 -0.87
N ASP A 30 3.44 -9.77 -1.33
CA ASP A 30 3.39 -8.34 -1.60
C ASP A 30 3.48 -7.52 -0.32
N ALA A 31 2.77 -7.96 0.73
CA ALA A 31 2.82 -7.29 2.03
C ALA A 31 4.25 -7.33 2.61
N ARG A 32 4.92 -8.45 2.50
CA ARG A 32 6.31 -8.59 2.97
C ARG A 32 7.25 -7.69 2.18
N PHE A 33 7.06 -7.59 0.88
CA PHE A 33 7.85 -6.69 0.04
C PHE A 33 7.67 -5.24 0.46
N LEU A 34 6.42 -4.82 0.69
CA LEU A 34 6.13 -3.47 1.17
C LEU A 34 6.75 -3.20 2.54
N THR A 35 6.78 -4.22 3.41
CA THR A 35 7.42 -4.12 4.71
C THR A 35 8.91 -3.88 4.58
N GLU A 36 9.56 -4.54 3.65
CA GLU A 36 10.99 -4.34 3.37
C GLU A 36 11.29 -2.93 2.87
N LEU A 37 10.35 -2.34 2.12
CA LEU A 37 10.49 -0.97 1.65
C LEU A 37 10.16 0.08 2.73
N GLY A 38 9.63 -0.35 3.87
CA GLY A 38 9.21 0.56 4.93
C GLY A 38 7.82 1.14 4.70
N PHE A 39 7.06 0.65 3.73
CA PHE A 39 5.72 1.13 3.42
C PHE A 39 4.64 0.41 4.22
N ALA A 40 4.97 -0.70 4.83
CA ALA A 40 4.06 -1.47 5.67
C ALA A 40 4.81 -1.96 6.90
N GLU A 41 4.06 -2.32 7.92
CA GLU A 41 4.61 -2.95 9.12
C GLU A 41 3.66 -4.04 9.58
N ARG A 42 4.19 -5.03 10.26
CA ARG A 42 3.39 -6.11 10.81
C ARG A 42 3.09 -5.85 12.27
N GLY A 43 1.82 -5.85 12.62
CA GLY A 43 1.36 -5.68 13.99
C GLY A 43 0.50 -6.85 14.42
N ARG A 44 -0.18 -6.69 15.54
CA ARG A 44 -1.05 -7.74 16.10
C ARG A 44 -2.19 -8.13 15.18
N GLU A 45 -2.69 -7.19 14.40
CA GLU A 45 -3.83 -7.39 13.51
C GLU A 45 -3.41 -7.69 12.08
N GLY A 46 -2.15 -8.00 11.87
CA GLY A 46 -1.61 -8.23 10.54
C GLY A 46 -0.79 -7.05 10.04
N TRP A 47 -0.79 -6.83 8.74
CA TRP A 47 -0.03 -5.73 8.16
C TRP A 47 -0.79 -4.43 8.22
N ASN A 48 -0.06 -3.34 8.47
CA ASN A 48 -0.60 -1.99 8.49
C ASN A 48 0.26 -1.10 7.61
N ILE A 49 -0.35 -0.07 7.02
CA ILE A 49 0.39 0.90 6.24
C ILE A 49 1.16 1.83 7.18
N THR A 50 2.36 2.23 6.76
CA THR A 50 3.15 3.21 7.51
C THR A 50 2.91 4.60 6.94
N ALA A 51 3.41 5.63 7.63
CA ALA A 51 3.36 7.01 7.12
C ALA A 51 4.09 7.11 5.77
N ALA A 52 5.23 6.42 5.63
CA ALA A 52 5.97 6.36 4.38
C ALA A 52 5.15 5.69 3.27
N GLY A 53 4.42 4.62 3.61
CA GLY A 53 3.54 3.94 2.66
C GLY A 53 2.40 4.83 2.20
N ALA A 54 1.77 5.54 3.11
CA ALA A 54 0.70 6.47 2.78
C ALA A 54 1.21 7.60 1.88
N ALA A 55 2.37 8.16 2.18
CA ALA A 55 2.98 9.20 1.36
C ALA A 55 3.33 8.71 -0.04
N ALA A 56 3.85 7.48 -0.14
CA ALA A 56 4.17 6.87 -1.42
C ALA A 56 2.92 6.68 -2.27
N LEU A 57 1.82 6.26 -1.65
CA LEU A 57 0.56 6.04 -2.34
C LEU A 57 0.01 7.36 -2.89
N VAL A 58 0.08 8.43 -2.13
CA VAL A 58 -0.35 9.75 -2.58
C VAL A 58 0.50 10.23 -3.77
N ALA A 59 1.82 10.04 -3.69
CA ALA A 59 2.72 10.42 -4.76
C ALA A 59 2.42 9.64 -6.05
N MET A 60 2.14 8.35 -5.95
CA MET A 60 1.80 7.51 -7.10
C MET A 60 0.46 7.91 -7.71
N ALA A 61 -0.52 8.24 -6.87
CA ALA A 61 -1.82 8.70 -7.35
C ALA A 61 -1.70 10.04 -8.08
N SER A 62 -0.86 10.94 -7.60
CA SER A 62 -0.61 12.22 -8.27
C SER A 62 0.03 12.03 -9.64
N GLU A 63 0.94 11.06 -9.77
CA GLU A 63 1.57 10.72 -11.04
C GLU A 63 0.54 10.17 -12.03
N GLU A 64 -0.36 9.32 -11.57
CA GLU A 64 -1.45 8.79 -12.41
C GLU A 64 -2.34 9.90 -12.92
N ASP A 65 -2.71 10.84 -12.07
CA ASP A 65 -3.55 11.97 -12.44
C ASP A 65 -2.84 12.85 -13.48
N ALA A 66 -1.56 13.11 -13.28
CA ALA A 66 -0.77 13.88 -14.23
C ALA A 66 -0.69 13.18 -15.59
N GLY A 67 -0.61 11.84 -15.57
CA GLY A 67 -0.54 11.04 -16.79
C GLY A 67 -1.83 11.03 -17.58
N LYS A 68 -2.95 11.38 -16.98
CA LYS A 68 -4.26 11.42 -17.64
C LYS A 68 -4.60 12.77 -18.24
N ALA A 69 -3.85 13.75 -17.91
CA ALA A 69 -4.11 15.12 -18.36
C ALA A 69 -3.87 15.32 -19.87
#